data_cc16a4846d29ab88819ceab651ebf32f
#
_entry.id   cc16a4846d29ab88819ceab651ebf32f
#
_cell.length_a   1.000
_cell.length_b   1.000
_cell.length_c   1.000
_cell.angle_alpha   90.00
_cell.angle_beta   90.00
_cell.angle_gamma   90.00
#
_symmetry.space_group_name_H-M   'P 1'
#
loop_
_entity.id
_entity.type
_entity.pdbx_description
1 polymer ?
#
loop_
_entity_poly.entity_id
_entity_poly.type
_entity_poly.pdbx_seq_one_letter_code
_entity_poly.pdbx_strand_id
1 'polypeptide(L)'
;MLPLRTGACCRTSAGMSDSPQIIVLFSGGLDSLLTAKLLERQGLAVRCLHFYSPFFGGEAVAARWRKIYDLDIVTQDVGPQFAAMLRQRPEHGFGKVLNPCVDCKILLLREARKYMESVGAKALASGEVLGQRPMSQRRDTLNVIMRDAAVADILLRPLCAKHLPPTPVEESGLVDRSRLLGIWGRGRTEQLSLAKEYGIKEIPTPGGGCRLTERENARRYWLVLTRLPEPSASDFTLANLGRQFWHSEGQNHYWLCVGRNSADNDLLAAAAGPDDLVLRMRDMPGPLALARNGALWPEDVLRTACQMTASYAPKAVATGGDVFVRARRGEEFTDVSVPTQRCEDLWNEPAWDEIKGVIRAEARERQAAQDAAKAAAREARYEAERLEAGREDDPTGA
;
A
#
# COMPACT_ATOMS: atom_id res chain seq x y z
N MET A 1 19.71 46.62 48.12
CA MET A 1 18.94 45.42 47.83
C MET A 1 18.06 45.67 46.62
N LEU A 2 18.50 45.27 45.42
CA LEU A 2 17.70 45.35 44.20
C LEU A 2 17.17 43.95 43.89
N PRO A 3 15.92 43.79 43.43
CA PRO A 3 15.40 42.49 43.04
C PRO A 3 15.78 42.15 41.60
N LEU A 4 16.22 40.90 41.41
CA LEU A 4 16.48 40.25 40.12
C LEU A 4 15.19 40.11 39.30
N ARG A 5 15.17 40.70 38.12
CA ARG A 5 14.13 40.47 37.10
C ARG A 5 14.43 39.14 36.37
N THR A 6 13.63 38.12 36.64
CA THR A 6 13.53 36.91 35.79
C THR A 6 12.68 37.22 34.57
N GLY A 7 13.34 37.40 33.45
CA GLY A 7 12.66 37.52 32.14
C GLY A 7 12.14 36.17 31.67
N ALA A 8 10.86 35.91 31.90
CA ALA A 8 10.16 34.84 31.22
C ALA A 8 9.97 35.23 29.75
N CYS A 9 10.69 34.57 28.85
CA CYS A 9 10.49 34.69 27.43
C CYS A 9 9.14 34.02 27.06
N CYS A 10 8.11 34.89 27.01
CA CYS A 10 6.79 34.50 26.53
C CYS A 10 6.90 34.25 25.03
N ARG A 11 6.98 32.98 24.59
CA ARG A 11 6.75 32.62 23.18
C ARG A 11 5.28 32.90 22.89
N THR A 12 5.04 34.00 22.22
CA THR A 12 3.76 34.27 21.59
C THR A 12 3.50 33.16 20.59
N SER A 13 2.48 32.35 20.82
CA SER A 13 1.88 31.45 19.84
C SER A 13 1.40 32.34 18.68
N ALA A 14 2.23 32.44 17.63
CA ALA A 14 1.77 32.94 16.34
C ALA A 14 0.62 32.04 15.91
N GLY A 15 -0.55 32.64 15.67
CA GLY A 15 -1.75 31.93 15.25
C GLY A 15 -1.46 31.04 14.06
N MET A 16 -1.50 29.73 14.26
CA MET A 16 -1.51 28.75 13.19
C MET A 16 -2.78 29.00 12.39
N SER A 17 -2.64 29.40 11.13
CA SER A 17 -3.76 29.40 10.22
C SER A 17 -4.30 27.97 10.13
N ASP A 18 -5.62 27.79 10.31
CA ASP A 18 -6.27 26.46 10.29
C ASP A 18 -6.05 25.68 8.97
N SER A 19 -5.55 26.35 7.93
CA SER A 19 -5.35 25.76 6.60
C SER A 19 -3.84 25.59 6.30
N PRO A 20 -3.38 24.38 5.98
CA PRO A 20 -2.00 24.12 5.60
C PRO A 20 -1.70 24.77 4.24
N GLN A 21 -0.45 25.26 4.06
CA GLN A 21 0.01 25.76 2.77
C GLN A 21 0.55 24.63 1.87
N ILE A 22 1.19 23.63 2.49
CA ILE A 22 1.80 22.50 1.78
C ILE A 22 1.41 21.19 2.44
N ILE A 23 1.03 20.21 1.60
CA ILE A 23 0.81 18.81 2.01
C ILE A 23 2.06 18.01 1.69
N VAL A 24 2.68 17.41 2.71
CA VAL A 24 3.84 16.51 2.55
C VAL A 24 3.37 15.05 2.56
N LEU A 25 3.69 14.30 1.50
CA LEU A 25 3.47 12.85 1.49
C LEU A 25 4.41 12.20 2.51
N PHE A 26 3.85 11.74 3.61
CA PHE A 26 4.61 11.28 4.77
C PHE A 26 4.57 9.75 4.92
N SER A 27 5.68 9.10 4.58
CA SER A 27 5.80 7.65 4.70
C SER A 27 6.28 7.17 6.07
N GLY A 28 6.63 8.09 6.98
CA GLY A 28 7.30 7.78 8.24
C GLY A 28 8.79 7.47 8.12
N GLY A 29 9.35 7.55 6.92
CA GLY A 29 10.80 7.41 6.69
C GLY A 29 11.54 8.74 6.85
N LEU A 30 12.87 8.67 7.03
CA LEU A 30 13.72 9.82 7.24
C LEU A 30 13.55 10.92 6.18
N ASP A 31 13.50 10.55 4.90
CA ASP A 31 13.41 11.53 3.81
C ASP A 31 12.10 12.34 3.87
N SER A 32 10.97 11.70 4.20
CA SER A 32 9.70 12.41 4.37
C SER A 32 9.68 13.30 5.61
N LEU A 33 10.32 12.87 6.69
CA LEU A 33 10.49 13.66 7.92
C LEU A 33 11.36 14.91 7.65
N LEU A 34 12.50 14.73 6.98
CA LEU A 34 13.37 15.83 6.63
C LEU A 34 12.68 16.84 5.69
N THR A 35 11.88 16.36 4.76
CA THR A 35 11.08 17.19 3.86
C THR A 35 10.13 18.09 4.65
N ALA A 36 9.37 17.52 5.59
CA ALA A 36 8.46 18.29 6.43
C ALA A 36 9.23 19.35 7.26
N LYS A 37 10.29 18.94 7.95
CA LYS A 37 11.09 19.84 8.79
C LYS A 37 11.82 20.93 8.00
N LEU A 38 12.26 20.64 6.78
CA LEU A 38 12.89 21.63 5.89
C LEU A 38 11.90 22.73 5.49
N LEU A 39 10.66 22.36 5.18
CA LEU A 39 9.61 23.31 4.80
C LEU A 39 9.09 24.10 6.01
N GLU A 40 8.89 23.47 7.18
CA GLU A 40 8.57 24.17 8.43
C GLU A 40 9.63 25.21 8.80
N ARG A 41 10.92 24.92 8.59
CA ARG A 41 12.03 25.85 8.83
C ARG A 41 12.03 27.04 7.86
N GLN A 42 11.34 26.96 6.73
CA GLN A 42 11.08 28.11 5.86
C GLN A 42 9.89 28.98 6.35
N GLY A 43 9.21 28.58 7.42
CA GLY A 43 8.06 29.29 7.97
C GLY A 43 6.73 28.88 7.35
N LEU A 44 6.70 27.76 6.63
CA LEU A 44 5.49 27.27 5.94
C LEU A 44 4.61 26.46 6.88
N ALA A 45 3.30 26.62 6.77
CA ALA A 45 2.33 25.75 7.42
C ALA A 45 2.26 24.39 6.68
N VAL A 46 2.85 23.36 7.29
CA VAL A 46 2.97 22.02 6.71
C VAL A 46 2.01 21.06 7.38
N ARG A 47 1.27 20.29 6.56
CA ARG A 47 0.54 19.12 7.02
C ARG A 47 1.08 17.86 6.34
N CYS A 48 1.38 16.85 7.14
CA CYS A 48 1.86 15.55 6.66
C CYS A 48 0.67 14.64 6.39
N LEU A 49 0.57 14.09 5.17
CA LEU A 49 -0.45 13.12 4.79
C LEU A 49 0.17 11.72 4.77
N HIS A 50 -0.25 10.87 5.72
CA HIS A 50 0.17 9.48 5.82
C HIS A 50 -0.90 8.56 5.24
N PHE A 51 -0.57 7.91 4.15
CA PHE A 51 -1.42 6.89 3.55
C PHE A 51 -1.18 5.53 4.18
N TYR A 52 -2.26 4.78 4.38
CA TYR A 52 -2.20 3.39 4.82
C TYR A 52 -3.12 2.49 3.98
N SER A 53 -2.84 1.20 4.03
CA SER A 53 -3.56 0.15 3.31
C SER A 53 -3.21 -1.21 3.91
N PRO A 54 -3.81 -2.32 3.50
CA PRO A 54 -3.38 -3.66 3.90
C PRO A 54 -1.90 -3.97 3.60
N PHE A 55 -1.27 -3.21 2.70
CA PHE A 55 0.06 -3.46 2.20
C PHE A 55 1.15 -2.60 2.85
N PHE A 56 0.81 -1.45 3.40
CA PHE A 56 1.76 -0.51 4.01
C PHE A 56 1.05 0.47 4.94
N GLY A 57 1.84 1.10 5.83
CA GLY A 57 1.37 2.14 6.73
C GLY A 57 0.54 1.61 7.91
N GLY A 58 -0.13 2.52 8.59
CA GLY A 58 -1.05 2.23 9.70
C GLY A 58 -1.33 3.45 10.57
N GLU A 59 -2.55 3.58 11.08
CA GLU A 59 -2.96 4.70 11.94
C GLU A 59 -2.19 4.74 13.27
N ALA A 60 -1.98 3.57 13.88
CA ALA A 60 -1.26 3.47 15.17
C ALA A 60 0.18 3.99 15.07
N VAL A 61 0.83 3.76 13.91
CA VAL A 61 2.19 4.26 13.66
C VAL A 61 2.20 5.78 13.49
N ALA A 62 1.22 6.33 12.79
CA ALA A 62 1.08 7.78 12.62
C ALA A 62 0.87 8.51 13.97
N ALA A 63 0.09 7.93 14.88
CA ALA A 63 -0.12 8.48 16.21
C ALA A 63 1.19 8.58 17.01
N ARG A 64 2.06 7.57 16.91
CA ARG A 64 3.41 7.60 17.50
C ARG A 64 4.26 8.72 16.90
N TRP A 65 4.29 8.88 15.59
CA TRP A 65 5.09 9.89 14.89
C TRP A 65 4.65 11.32 15.20
N ARG A 66 3.33 11.57 15.32
CA ARG A 66 2.83 12.89 15.80
C ARG A 66 3.50 13.30 17.08
N LYS A 67 3.57 12.38 18.06
CA LYS A 67 4.15 12.64 19.38
C LYS A 67 5.68 12.80 19.34
N ILE A 68 6.38 11.98 18.55
CA ILE A 68 7.86 11.97 18.54
C ILE A 68 8.42 13.16 17.77
N TYR A 69 7.80 13.50 16.64
CA TYR A 69 8.36 14.48 15.70
C TYR A 69 7.69 15.86 15.79
N ASP A 70 6.66 16.01 16.60
CA ASP A 70 5.87 17.25 16.69
C ASP A 70 5.45 17.73 15.28
N LEU A 71 4.72 16.88 14.56
CA LEU A 71 4.23 17.12 13.20
C LEU A 71 2.71 17.04 13.16
N ASP A 72 2.07 17.91 12.39
CA ASP A 72 0.66 17.76 12.01
C ASP A 72 0.53 16.63 10.99
N ILE A 73 0.17 15.42 11.45
CA ILE A 73 0.02 14.23 10.59
C ILE A 73 -1.45 13.84 10.57
N VAL A 74 -2.02 13.77 9.37
CA VAL A 74 -3.31 13.16 9.10
C VAL A 74 -3.13 11.81 8.40
N THR A 75 -4.09 10.92 8.54
CA THR A 75 -4.07 9.60 7.94
C THR A 75 -5.20 9.45 6.92
N GLN A 76 -4.94 8.73 5.83
CA GLN A 76 -5.97 8.41 4.84
C GLN A 76 -5.82 6.95 4.39
N ASP A 77 -6.94 6.19 4.44
CA ASP A 77 -7.00 4.84 3.88
C ASP A 77 -7.06 4.91 2.35
N VAL A 78 -6.17 4.19 1.71
CA VAL A 78 -6.14 4.00 0.26
C VAL A 78 -6.28 2.51 -0.11
N GLY A 79 -6.65 1.69 0.84
CA GLY A 79 -6.83 0.25 0.65
C GLY A 79 -7.79 -0.08 -0.49
N PRO A 80 -9.00 0.50 -0.56
CA PRO A 80 -9.94 0.25 -1.65
C PRO A 80 -9.39 0.60 -3.04
N GLN A 81 -8.77 1.77 -3.19
CA GLN A 81 -8.17 2.22 -4.45
C GLN A 81 -6.98 1.34 -4.84
N PHE A 82 -6.17 0.95 -3.85
CA PHE A 82 -5.02 0.08 -4.07
C PHE A 82 -5.45 -1.34 -4.47
N ALA A 83 -6.48 -1.90 -3.84
CA ALA A 83 -7.06 -3.18 -4.21
C ALA A 83 -7.61 -3.16 -5.64
N ALA A 84 -8.30 -2.09 -6.02
CA ALA A 84 -8.81 -1.89 -7.39
C ALA A 84 -7.65 -1.83 -8.41
N MET A 85 -6.58 -1.09 -8.12
CA MET A 85 -5.40 -1.02 -8.97
C MET A 85 -4.75 -2.41 -9.17
N LEU A 86 -4.59 -3.19 -8.10
CA LEU A 86 -4.03 -4.54 -8.20
C LEU A 86 -4.92 -5.48 -9.00
N ARG A 87 -6.24 -5.39 -8.84
CA ARG A 87 -7.25 -6.15 -9.58
C ARG A 87 -7.18 -5.89 -11.09
N GLN A 88 -7.10 -4.61 -11.47
CA GLN A 88 -6.99 -4.17 -12.87
C GLN A 88 -5.60 -4.45 -13.46
N ARG A 89 -4.66 -4.84 -12.63
CA ARG A 89 -3.21 -4.91 -12.87
C ARG A 89 -2.57 -3.53 -13.11
N PRO A 90 -1.44 -3.25 -12.49
CA PRO A 90 -0.72 -1.99 -12.64
C PRO A 90 -0.35 -1.71 -14.10
N GLU A 91 -0.51 -0.49 -14.56
CA GLU A 91 -0.19 -0.09 -15.93
C GLU A 91 1.32 -0.18 -16.22
N HIS A 92 2.14 0.23 -15.25
CA HIS A 92 3.60 0.17 -15.33
C HIS A 92 4.18 -1.16 -14.81
N GLY A 93 3.32 -2.13 -14.50
CA GLY A 93 3.69 -3.48 -14.10
C GLY A 93 4.20 -3.62 -12.67
N PHE A 94 4.61 -4.84 -12.37
CA PHE A 94 5.17 -5.20 -11.07
C PHE A 94 6.70 -5.14 -11.07
N GLY A 95 7.29 -4.88 -9.90
CA GLY A 95 8.72 -4.99 -9.68
C GLY A 95 9.21 -6.43 -9.58
N LYS A 96 10.26 -6.64 -8.76
CA LYS A 96 10.87 -7.97 -8.63
C LYS A 96 9.96 -9.02 -7.98
N VAL A 97 8.99 -8.57 -7.21
CA VAL A 97 8.01 -9.40 -6.52
C VAL A 97 6.62 -9.02 -7.01
N LEU A 98 5.76 -8.44 -6.19
CA LEU A 98 4.42 -8.00 -6.56
C LEU A 98 4.22 -6.48 -6.35
N ASN A 99 5.30 -5.75 -6.22
CA ASN A 99 5.30 -4.34 -5.87
C ASN A 99 5.10 -3.42 -7.09
N PRO A 100 3.96 -2.70 -7.20
CA PRO A 100 3.67 -1.79 -8.32
C PRO A 100 4.19 -0.37 -8.01
N CYS A 101 5.51 -0.21 -7.82
CA CYS A 101 6.06 1.02 -7.24
C CYS A 101 5.76 2.31 -8.02
N VAL A 102 5.64 2.25 -9.33
CA VAL A 102 5.30 3.41 -10.18
C VAL A 102 3.83 3.77 -10.01
N ASP A 103 2.95 2.81 -10.24
CA ASP A 103 1.48 2.98 -10.10
C ASP A 103 1.07 3.33 -8.67
N CYS A 104 1.74 2.75 -7.68
CA CYS A 104 1.57 3.13 -6.28
C CYS A 104 1.84 4.63 -6.06
N LYS A 105 2.93 5.16 -6.62
CA LYS A 105 3.26 6.59 -6.50
C LYS A 105 2.25 7.47 -7.23
N ILE A 106 1.82 7.07 -8.43
CA ILE A 106 0.79 7.78 -9.18
C ILE A 106 -0.52 7.83 -8.39
N LEU A 107 -0.96 6.70 -7.83
CA LEU A 107 -2.17 6.62 -7.00
C LEU A 107 -2.06 7.55 -5.78
N LEU A 108 -0.97 7.44 -5.01
CA LEU A 108 -0.79 8.25 -3.81
C LEU A 108 -0.72 9.75 -4.11
N LEU A 109 -0.11 10.16 -5.21
CA LEU A 109 -0.08 11.56 -5.62
C LEU A 109 -1.44 12.08 -6.09
N ARG A 110 -2.22 11.26 -6.80
CA ARG A 110 -3.60 11.59 -7.17
C ARG A 110 -4.49 11.79 -5.93
N GLU A 111 -4.40 10.89 -4.96
CA GLU A 111 -5.14 11.02 -3.71
C GLU A 111 -4.65 12.20 -2.86
N ALA A 112 -3.34 12.46 -2.84
CA ALA A 112 -2.78 13.64 -2.17
C ALA A 112 -3.26 14.95 -2.83
N ARG A 113 -3.38 15.01 -4.16
CA ARG A 113 -3.94 16.16 -4.88
C ARG A 113 -5.38 16.43 -4.46
N LYS A 114 -6.23 15.40 -4.44
CA LYS A 114 -7.62 15.53 -3.96
C LYS A 114 -7.70 16.05 -2.54
N TYR A 115 -6.85 15.53 -1.65
CA TYR A 115 -6.78 15.99 -0.27
C TYR A 115 -6.30 17.45 -0.19
N MET A 116 -5.24 17.81 -0.91
CA MET A 116 -4.69 19.17 -1.00
C MET A 116 -5.77 20.18 -1.42
N GLU A 117 -6.52 19.86 -2.48
CA GLU A 117 -7.61 20.70 -2.99
C GLU A 117 -8.73 20.84 -1.95
N SER A 118 -9.09 19.77 -1.24
CA SER A 118 -10.16 19.77 -0.24
C SER A 118 -9.86 20.65 0.99
N VAL A 119 -8.58 20.84 1.32
CA VAL A 119 -8.15 21.66 2.46
C VAL A 119 -7.62 23.05 2.04
N GLY A 120 -7.64 23.36 0.75
CA GLY A 120 -7.18 24.63 0.21
C GLY A 120 -5.67 24.86 0.28
N ALA A 121 -4.88 23.78 0.37
CA ALA A 121 -3.43 23.89 0.32
C ALA A 121 -2.95 24.19 -1.10
N LYS A 122 -1.77 24.80 -1.23
CA LYS A 122 -1.26 25.33 -2.51
C LYS A 122 -0.31 24.37 -3.24
N ALA A 123 0.31 23.44 -2.52
CA ALA A 123 1.32 22.56 -3.10
C ALA A 123 1.38 21.20 -2.39
N LEU A 124 1.93 20.21 -3.11
CA LEU A 124 2.37 18.93 -2.58
C LEU A 124 3.89 18.91 -2.44
N ALA A 125 4.39 18.14 -1.48
CA ALA A 125 5.82 17.86 -1.39
C ALA A 125 6.06 16.37 -1.12
N SER A 126 7.14 15.82 -1.68
CA SER A 126 7.56 14.45 -1.43
C SER A 126 9.03 14.38 -1.04
N GLY A 127 9.37 13.43 -0.15
CA GLY A 127 10.75 13.12 0.26
C GLY A 127 11.49 12.23 -0.74
N GLU A 128 11.17 12.32 -2.03
CA GLU A 128 11.87 11.56 -3.06
C GLU A 128 13.25 12.15 -3.32
N VAL A 129 14.26 11.28 -3.41
CA VAL A 129 15.64 11.65 -3.73
C VAL A 129 16.02 11.01 -5.06
N LEU A 130 16.48 11.82 -6.00
CA LEU A 130 16.87 11.37 -7.33
C LEU A 130 18.00 10.31 -7.26
N GLY A 131 17.78 9.15 -7.90
CA GLY A 131 18.72 8.04 -7.92
C GLY A 131 18.73 7.13 -6.69
N GLN A 132 17.96 7.42 -5.65
CA GLN A 132 17.95 6.62 -4.41
C GLN A 132 17.25 5.26 -4.59
N ARG A 133 16.11 5.21 -5.29
CA ARG A 133 15.37 3.97 -5.56
C ARG A 133 15.36 3.64 -7.06
N PRO A 134 15.80 2.43 -7.46
CA PRO A 134 16.04 2.11 -8.87
C PRO A 134 14.76 2.03 -9.73
N MET A 135 13.59 1.81 -9.13
CA MET A 135 12.33 1.72 -9.88
C MET A 135 11.60 3.05 -9.99
N SER A 136 11.44 3.79 -8.88
CA SER A 136 10.52 4.92 -8.79
C SER A 136 11.20 6.29 -8.66
N GLN A 137 12.56 6.35 -8.55
CA GLN A 137 13.30 7.60 -8.33
C GLN A 137 14.41 7.82 -9.36
N ARG A 138 14.26 7.26 -10.56
CA ARG A 138 15.05 7.63 -11.74
C ARG A 138 14.40 8.86 -12.38
N ARG A 139 15.16 9.67 -13.08
CA ARG A 139 14.66 10.91 -13.70
C ARG A 139 13.50 10.65 -14.66
N ASP A 140 13.67 9.68 -15.55
CA ASP A 140 12.64 9.25 -16.49
C ASP A 140 11.34 8.83 -15.79
N THR A 141 11.46 7.99 -14.76
CA THR A 141 10.34 7.49 -13.98
C THR A 141 9.67 8.58 -13.16
N LEU A 142 10.43 9.51 -12.57
CA LEU A 142 9.87 10.67 -11.86
C LEU A 142 9.02 11.56 -12.79
N ASN A 143 9.44 11.72 -14.06
CA ASN A 143 8.67 12.47 -15.05
C ASN A 143 7.38 11.74 -15.45
N VAL A 144 7.43 10.42 -15.65
CA VAL A 144 6.24 9.60 -15.90
C VAL A 144 5.25 9.72 -14.73
N ILE A 145 5.73 9.56 -13.49
CA ILE A 145 4.88 9.68 -12.30
C ILE A 145 4.22 11.07 -12.21
N MET A 146 4.96 12.16 -12.45
CA MET A 146 4.40 13.51 -12.41
C MET A 146 3.34 13.73 -13.47
N ARG A 147 3.61 13.30 -14.71
CA ARG A 147 2.68 13.41 -15.83
C ARG A 147 1.40 12.63 -15.55
N ASP A 148 1.54 11.36 -15.20
CA ASP A 148 0.40 10.44 -15.06
C ASP A 148 -0.41 10.70 -13.79
N ALA A 149 0.20 11.26 -12.75
CA ALA A 149 -0.51 11.77 -11.58
C ALA A 149 -1.10 13.17 -11.79
N ALA A 150 -0.76 13.86 -12.88
CA ALA A 150 -1.17 15.25 -13.19
C ALA A 150 -0.80 16.23 -12.07
N VAL A 151 0.44 16.17 -11.55
CA VAL A 151 0.92 16.99 -10.41
C VAL A 151 2.17 17.81 -10.74
N ALA A 152 2.50 17.98 -12.01
CA ALA A 152 3.72 18.66 -12.43
C ALA A 152 3.78 20.14 -12.01
N ASP A 153 2.62 20.77 -11.89
CA ASP A 153 2.43 22.17 -11.48
C ASP A 153 2.50 22.39 -9.98
N ILE A 154 2.25 21.36 -9.15
CA ILE A 154 2.06 21.48 -7.71
C ILE A 154 3.05 20.66 -6.86
N LEU A 155 3.85 19.78 -7.47
CA LEU A 155 4.70 18.85 -6.73
C LEU A 155 6.12 19.35 -6.54
N LEU A 156 6.53 19.49 -5.27
CA LEU A 156 7.91 19.77 -4.84
C LEU A 156 8.66 18.51 -4.44
N ARG A 157 9.98 18.51 -4.70
CA ARG A 157 10.94 17.52 -4.18
C ARG A 157 12.08 18.22 -3.45
N PRO A 158 11.83 18.74 -2.24
CA PRO A 158 12.74 19.65 -1.53
C PRO A 158 14.15 19.11 -1.31
N LEU A 159 14.30 17.78 -1.13
CA LEU A 159 15.59 17.16 -0.84
C LEU A 159 16.51 17.09 -2.08
N CYS A 160 15.97 17.07 -3.30
CA CYS A 160 16.74 16.97 -4.53
C CYS A 160 16.41 18.05 -5.58
N ALA A 161 15.78 19.13 -5.16
CA ALA A 161 15.29 20.20 -6.04
C ALA A 161 16.38 20.79 -6.92
N LYS A 162 17.62 20.95 -6.39
CA LYS A 162 18.74 21.53 -7.15
C LYS A 162 19.21 20.68 -8.36
N HIS A 163 18.80 19.40 -8.40
CA HIS A 163 19.05 18.51 -9.55
C HIS A 163 17.88 18.48 -10.55
N LEU A 164 16.79 19.17 -10.28
CA LEU A 164 15.58 19.21 -11.09
C LEU A 164 15.32 20.64 -11.61
N PRO A 165 14.62 20.80 -12.74
CA PRO A 165 14.15 22.12 -13.15
C PRO A 165 13.28 22.75 -12.06
N PRO A 166 13.24 24.09 -11.97
CA PRO A 166 12.29 24.79 -11.11
C PRO A 166 10.84 24.35 -11.42
N THR A 167 10.02 24.29 -10.39
CA THR A 167 8.59 24.03 -10.53
C THR A 167 7.80 25.32 -10.44
N PRO A 168 6.56 25.40 -10.97
CA PRO A 168 5.71 26.58 -10.83
C PRO A 168 5.52 27.03 -9.37
N VAL A 169 5.51 26.09 -8.42
CA VAL A 169 5.45 26.40 -6.99
C VAL A 169 6.70 27.13 -6.50
N GLU A 170 7.87 26.75 -6.98
CA GLU A 170 9.13 27.44 -6.65
C GLU A 170 9.20 28.82 -7.31
N GLU A 171 8.72 28.95 -8.55
CA GLU A 171 8.68 30.21 -9.30
C GLU A 171 7.66 31.20 -8.70
N SER A 172 6.58 30.73 -8.08
CA SER A 172 5.59 31.57 -7.42
C SER A 172 6.12 32.24 -6.14
N GLY A 173 7.30 31.83 -5.64
CA GLY A 173 7.88 32.34 -4.41
C GLY A 173 7.25 31.76 -3.14
N LEU A 174 6.39 30.75 -3.24
CA LEU A 174 5.84 30.06 -2.06
C LEU A 174 6.94 29.40 -1.21
N VAL A 175 7.98 28.89 -1.87
CA VAL A 175 9.17 28.32 -1.23
C VAL A 175 10.43 29.03 -1.70
N ASP A 176 11.38 29.22 -0.79
CA ASP A 176 12.70 29.72 -1.14
C ASP A 176 13.57 28.58 -1.70
N ARG A 177 13.75 28.56 -3.02
CA ARG A 177 14.53 27.54 -3.74
C ARG A 177 16.00 27.51 -3.27
N SER A 178 16.58 28.63 -2.86
CA SER A 178 17.99 28.69 -2.41
C SER A 178 18.22 27.80 -1.19
N ARG A 179 17.19 27.64 -0.35
CA ARG A 179 17.15 26.81 0.86
C ARG A 179 16.77 25.35 0.60
N LEU A 180 16.42 24.97 -0.64
CA LEU A 180 16.18 23.59 -1.02
C LEU A 180 17.51 22.86 -1.26
N LEU A 181 17.49 21.52 -1.28
CA LEU A 181 18.68 20.69 -1.28
C LEU A 181 18.97 20.05 -2.64
N GLY A 182 20.18 19.51 -2.77
CA GLY A 182 20.67 18.77 -3.94
C GLY A 182 21.15 17.37 -3.57
N ILE A 183 20.39 16.65 -2.73
CA ILE A 183 20.77 15.29 -2.33
C ILE A 183 20.59 14.34 -3.52
N TRP A 184 21.55 13.45 -3.72
CA TRP A 184 21.58 12.52 -4.85
C TRP A 184 22.00 11.11 -4.43
N GLY A 185 21.43 10.11 -5.09
CA GLY A 185 21.93 8.72 -5.03
C GLY A 185 21.45 7.95 -3.80
N ARG A 186 22.10 6.81 -3.55
CA ARG A 186 21.68 5.83 -2.55
C ARG A 186 22.26 6.08 -1.16
N GLY A 187 23.27 6.92 -1.07
CA GLY A 187 23.88 7.30 0.22
C GLY A 187 22.88 8.02 1.11
N ARG A 188 23.05 7.92 2.42
CA ARG A 188 22.20 8.59 3.40
C ARG A 188 22.99 9.53 4.31
N THR A 189 24.25 9.78 3.99
CA THR A 189 25.15 10.59 4.81
C THR A 189 24.64 12.01 4.99
N GLU A 190 24.18 12.63 3.89
CA GLU A 190 23.60 13.98 3.93
C GLU A 190 22.32 14.02 4.73
N GLN A 191 21.40 13.03 4.55
CA GLN A 191 20.17 12.96 5.32
C GLN A 191 20.43 12.76 6.81
N LEU A 192 21.41 11.94 7.19
CA LEU A 192 21.78 11.71 8.59
C LEU A 192 22.43 12.96 9.21
N SER A 193 23.26 13.67 8.46
CA SER A 193 23.84 14.95 8.89
C SER A 193 22.74 15.98 9.12
N LEU A 194 21.79 16.10 8.20
CA LEU A 194 20.66 17.01 8.30
C LEU A 194 19.73 16.65 9.47
N ALA A 195 19.52 15.36 9.72
CA ALA A 195 18.74 14.91 10.88
C ALA A 195 19.38 15.33 12.20
N LYS A 196 20.71 15.24 12.29
CA LYS A 196 21.46 15.71 13.45
C LYS A 196 21.35 17.23 13.63
N GLU A 197 21.50 18.00 12.55
CA GLU A 197 21.34 19.45 12.53
C GLU A 197 19.94 19.87 12.97
N TYR A 198 18.91 19.13 12.56
CA TYR A 198 17.50 19.40 12.93
C TYR A 198 17.15 18.88 14.33
N GLY A 199 18.07 18.26 15.05
CA GLY A 199 17.86 17.74 16.40
C GLY A 199 16.93 16.53 16.45
N ILE A 200 16.83 15.76 15.35
CA ILE A 200 16.01 14.54 15.28
C ILE A 200 16.73 13.43 16.05
N LYS A 201 16.18 13.05 17.20
CA LYS A 201 16.76 12.05 18.10
C LYS A 201 16.45 10.62 17.65
N GLU A 202 15.20 10.36 17.30
CA GLU A 202 14.78 9.06 16.78
C GLU A 202 14.81 9.08 15.25
N ILE A 203 15.80 8.40 14.67
CA ILE A 203 15.91 8.28 13.22
C ILE A 203 15.08 7.09 12.77
N PRO A 204 14.13 7.27 11.84
CA PRO A 204 13.34 6.16 11.32
C PRO A 204 14.23 5.12 10.65
N THR A 205 13.92 3.83 10.89
CA THR A 205 14.64 2.73 10.25
C THR A 205 14.48 2.81 8.72
N PRO A 206 15.54 2.50 7.96
CA PRO A 206 15.44 2.40 6.51
C PRO A 206 14.55 1.23 6.14
N GLY A 207 13.49 1.50 5.42
CA GLY A 207 12.65 0.43 4.91
C GLY A 207 11.25 0.95 4.59
N GLY A 208 10.78 0.69 3.41
CA GLY A 208 9.47 1.15 2.97
C GLY A 208 8.31 0.39 3.59
N GLY A 209 8.54 -0.66 4.36
CA GLY A 209 7.48 -1.43 5.01
C GLY A 209 6.40 -1.97 4.07
N CYS A 210 6.63 -2.03 2.76
CA CYS A 210 5.65 -2.50 1.78
C CYS A 210 5.67 -4.02 1.70
N ARG A 211 4.61 -4.66 2.16
CA ARG A 211 4.45 -6.12 2.17
C ARG A 211 4.47 -6.76 0.77
N LEU A 212 4.15 -5.99 -0.27
CA LEU A 212 4.23 -6.45 -1.66
C LEU A 212 5.68 -6.69 -2.15
N THR A 213 6.69 -6.27 -1.39
CA THR A 213 8.10 -6.57 -1.66
C THR A 213 8.57 -7.87 -1.02
N GLU A 214 7.78 -8.47 -0.15
CA GLU A 214 8.08 -9.68 0.59
C GLU A 214 7.44 -10.88 -0.12
N ARG A 215 8.22 -11.91 -0.45
CA ARG A 215 7.78 -13.06 -1.23
C ARG A 215 6.60 -13.80 -0.60
N GLU A 216 6.64 -13.97 0.71
CA GLU A 216 5.61 -14.66 1.46
C GLU A 216 4.26 -13.93 1.37
N ASN A 217 4.26 -12.63 1.61
CA ASN A 217 3.04 -11.82 1.51
C ASN A 217 2.57 -11.71 0.06
N ALA A 218 3.47 -11.54 -0.90
CA ALA A 218 3.13 -11.49 -2.32
C ALA A 218 2.46 -12.77 -2.81
N ARG A 219 2.90 -13.94 -2.33
CA ARG A 219 2.27 -15.23 -2.58
C ARG A 219 0.81 -15.22 -2.15
N ARG A 220 0.53 -14.81 -0.92
CA ARG A 220 -0.81 -14.72 -0.37
C ARG A 220 -1.70 -13.75 -1.14
N TYR A 221 -1.18 -12.57 -1.46
CA TYR A 221 -1.92 -11.56 -2.22
C TYR A 221 -2.20 -12.01 -3.66
N TRP A 222 -1.29 -12.75 -4.28
CA TRP A 222 -1.51 -13.28 -5.61
C TRP A 222 -2.67 -14.28 -5.65
N LEU A 223 -2.74 -15.16 -4.64
CA LEU A 223 -3.86 -16.10 -4.51
C LEU A 223 -5.20 -15.37 -4.32
N VAL A 224 -5.23 -14.34 -3.48
CA VAL A 224 -6.41 -13.47 -3.33
C VAL A 224 -6.80 -12.84 -4.66
N LEU A 225 -5.84 -12.30 -5.42
CA LEU A 225 -6.07 -11.66 -6.72
C LEU A 225 -6.57 -12.59 -7.82
N THR A 226 -6.24 -13.88 -7.74
CA THR A 226 -6.52 -14.85 -8.81
C THR A 226 -7.62 -15.84 -8.48
N ARG A 227 -7.94 -16.03 -7.21
CA ARG A 227 -8.92 -17.01 -6.74
C ARG A 227 -10.22 -16.40 -6.24
N LEU A 228 -10.25 -15.11 -5.93
CA LEU A 228 -11.48 -14.40 -5.63
C LEU A 228 -11.97 -13.62 -6.85
N PRO A 229 -13.29 -13.62 -7.13
CA PRO A 229 -13.84 -12.87 -8.27
C PRO A 229 -13.59 -11.37 -8.17
N GLU A 230 -13.84 -10.79 -7.00
CA GLU A 230 -13.71 -9.37 -6.72
C GLU A 230 -13.00 -9.11 -5.38
N PRO A 231 -11.67 -9.34 -5.31
CA PRO A 231 -10.94 -9.12 -4.06
C PRO A 231 -10.97 -7.67 -3.62
N SER A 232 -11.31 -7.45 -2.36
CA SER A 232 -11.42 -6.16 -1.69
C SER A 232 -10.24 -5.87 -0.76
N ALA A 233 -10.15 -4.68 -0.22
CA ALA A 233 -9.15 -4.33 0.79
C ALA A 233 -9.24 -5.22 2.05
N SER A 234 -10.45 -5.63 2.45
CA SER A 234 -10.63 -6.54 3.60
C SER A 234 -10.06 -7.93 3.35
N ASP A 235 -10.12 -8.43 2.12
CA ASP A 235 -9.51 -9.72 1.75
C ASP A 235 -7.97 -9.66 1.85
N PHE A 236 -7.37 -8.56 1.39
CA PHE A 236 -5.92 -8.36 1.57
C PHE A 236 -5.54 -8.18 3.04
N THR A 237 -6.40 -7.58 3.86
CA THR A 237 -6.19 -7.51 5.31
C THR A 237 -6.24 -8.92 5.92
N LEU A 238 -7.22 -9.73 5.54
CA LEU A 238 -7.36 -11.11 5.99
C LEU A 238 -6.14 -11.96 5.59
N ALA A 239 -5.60 -11.77 4.39
CA ALA A 239 -4.38 -12.46 3.93
C ALA A 239 -3.13 -12.18 4.79
N ASN A 240 -3.14 -11.13 5.60
CA ASN A 240 -2.07 -10.82 6.55
C ASN A 240 -2.18 -11.58 7.87
N LEU A 241 -3.30 -12.25 8.14
CA LEU A 241 -3.61 -12.87 9.41
C LEU A 241 -3.40 -14.39 9.37
N GLY A 242 -2.97 -14.97 10.45
CA GLY A 242 -2.94 -16.42 10.64
C GLY A 242 -2.11 -17.20 9.60
N ARG A 243 -2.43 -18.49 9.48
CA ARG A 243 -2.01 -19.41 8.43
C ARG A 243 -3.05 -19.39 7.34
N GLN A 244 -2.63 -19.43 6.09
CA GLN A 244 -3.49 -19.31 4.92
C GLN A 244 -3.55 -20.64 4.19
N PHE A 245 -4.73 -21.18 3.96
CA PHE A 245 -4.92 -22.43 3.25
C PHE A 245 -5.96 -22.27 2.15
N TRP A 246 -5.71 -22.91 1.04
CA TRP A 246 -6.59 -22.91 -0.12
C TRP A 246 -6.90 -24.33 -0.54
N HIS A 247 -8.18 -24.59 -0.80
CA HIS A 247 -8.64 -25.79 -1.50
C HIS A 247 -9.29 -25.35 -2.82
N SER A 248 -9.11 -26.14 -3.87
CA SER A 248 -9.64 -25.80 -5.19
C SER A 248 -10.22 -27.03 -5.87
N GLU A 249 -11.45 -26.89 -6.38
CA GLU A 249 -12.17 -27.90 -7.16
C GLU A 249 -12.64 -27.28 -8.48
N GLY A 250 -11.91 -27.55 -9.54
CA GLY A 250 -12.14 -26.91 -10.83
C GLY A 250 -11.96 -25.39 -10.74
N GLN A 251 -13.03 -24.63 -10.97
CA GLN A 251 -13.04 -23.17 -10.87
C GLN A 251 -13.43 -22.64 -9.47
N ASN A 252 -13.83 -23.54 -8.57
CA ASN A 252 -14.21 -23.17 -7.22
C ASN A 252 -12.97 -23.12 -6.33
N HIS A 253 -12.83 -22.05 -5.57
CA HIS A 253 -11.71 -21.83 -4.65
C HIS A 253 -12.24 -21.52 -3.25
N TYR A 254 -11.75 -22.27 -2.27
CA TYR A 254 -12.14 -22.18 -0.87
C TYR A 254 -10.96 -21.71 -0.05
N TRP A 255 -11.18 -20.69 0.79
CA TRP A 255 -10.11 -20.02 1.53
C TRP A 255 -10.33 -20.14 3.03
N LEU A 256 -9.39 -20.78 3.72
CA LEU A 256 -9.38 -21.00 5.16
C LEU A 256 -8.20 -20.27 5.80
N CYS A 257 -8.48 -19.41 6.78
CA CYS A 257 -7.47 -18.72 7.58
C CYS A 257 -7.46 -19.28 9.00
N VAL A 258 -6.34 -19.82 9.50
CA VAL A 258 -6.23 -20.43 10.83
C VAL A 258 -5.32 -19.59 11.73
N GLY A 259 -5.81 -19.12 12.87
CA GLY A 259 -5.04 -18.32 13.83
C GLY A 259 -3.85 -19.07 14.43
N ARG A 260 -2.77 -18.35 14.66
CA ARG A 260 -1.52 -18.88 15.26
C ARG A 260 -1.49 -18.69 16.77
N ASN A 261 -2.19 -17.68 17.27
CA ASN A 261 -2.23 -17.25 18.66
C ASN A 261 -3.53 -16.48 18.97
N SER A 262 -3.71 -16.03 20.21
CA SER A 262 -4.91 -15.29 20.62
C SER A 262 -5.12 -14.00 19.83
N ALA A 263 -4.07 -13.23 19.59
CA ALA A 263 -4.18 -11.97 18.82
C ALA A 263 -4.65 -12.21 17.38
N ASP A 264 -4.13 -13.24 16.70
CA ASP A 264 -4.64 -13.65 15.40
C ASP A 264 -6.12 -14.07 15.47
N ASN A 265 -6.50 -14.83 16.51
CA ASN A 265 -7.90 -15.26 16.69
C ASN A 265 -8.86 -14.08 16.83
N ASP A 266 -8.47 -13.06 17.60
CA ASP A 266 -9.29 -11.85 17.80
C ASP A 266 -9.42 -11.05 16.50
N LEU A 267 -8.33 -10.91 15.76
CA LEU A 267 -8.32 -10.23 14.47
C LEU A 267 -9.12 -10.99 13.40
N LEU A 268 -9.03 -12.32 13.36
CA LEU A 268 -9.84 -13.13 12.44
C LEU A 268 -11.33 -13.06 12.79
N ALA A 269 -11.68 -13.07 14.08
CA ALA A 269 -13.06 -12.90 14.50
C ALA A 269 -13.64 -11.53 14.09
N ALA A 270 -12.83 -10.47 14.23
CA ALA A 270 -13.21 -9.12 13.83
C ALA A 270 -13.29 -8.93 12.29
N ALA A 271 -12.59 -9.75 11.53
CA ALA A 271 -12.57 -9.70 10.06
C ALA A 271 -13.71 -10.49 9.41
N ALA A 272 -14.50 -11.24 10.19
CA ALA A 272 -15.58 -12.07 9.66
C ALA A 272 -16.67 -11.23 9.02
N GLY A 273 -16.98 -11.53 7.77
CA GLY A 273 -18.09 -10.97 7.01
C GLY A 273 -19.40 -11.78 7.18
N PRO A 274 -20.50 -11.34 6.54
CA PRO A 274 -21.81 -11.94 6.72
C PRO A 274 -21.94 -13.38 6.22
N ASP A 275 -21.14 -13.75 5.20
CA ASP A 275 -21.17 -15.09 4.60
C ASP A 275 -19.99 -15.96 5.07
N ASP A 276 -19.14 -15.44 5.96
CA ASP A 276 -18.04 -16.19 6.52
C ASP A 276 -18.49 -17.13 7.64
N LEU A 277 -17.80 -18.27 7.77
CA LEU A 277 -17.95 -19.15 8.91
C LEU A 277 -16.73 -19.02 9.84
N VAL A 278 -17.01 -18.80 11.11
CA VAL A 278 -16.01 -18.85 12.19
C VAL A 278 -16.00 -20.26 12.76
N LEU A 279 -14.86 -20.94 12.64
CA LEU A 279 -14.66 -22.30 13.12
C LEU A 279 -13.89 -22.27 14.44
N ARG A 280 -14.42 -22.98 15.47
CA ARG A 280 -13.77 -23.11 16.79
C ARG A 280 -13.93 -24.52 17.34
N MET A 281 -12.96 -24.98 18.09
CA MET A 281 -13.15 -26.18 18.90
C MET A 281 -14.33 -25.99 19.87
N ARG A 282 -15.26 -26.97 19.92
CA ARG A 282 -16.44 -26.90 20.81
C ARG A 282 -16.08 -27.12 22.27
N ASP A 283 -15.34 -28.16 22.55
CA ASP A 283 -15.19 -28.69 23.91
C ASP A 283 -13.81 -28.42 24.53
N MET A 284 -12.92 -27.77 23.79
CA MET A 284 -11.53 -27.54 24.23
C MET A 284 -10.90 -26.29 23.62
N PRO A 285 -9.83 -25.74 24.19
CA PRO A 285 -9.09 -24.63 23.59
C PRO A 285 -8.44 -25.04 22.27
N GLY A 286 -8.47 -24.14 21.28
CA GLY A 286 -7.84 -24.32 19.99
C GLY A 286 -7.77 -23.01 19.20
N PRO A 287 -7.25 -23.05 17.97
CA PRO A 287 -7.28 -21.89 17.10
C PRO A 287 -8.71 -21.53 16.72
N LEU A 288 -8.90 -20.25 16.40
CA LEU A 288 -10.03 -19.83 15.58
C LEU A 288 -9.60 -19.97 14.12
N ALA A 289 -10.49 -20.47 13.27
CA ALA A 289 -10.32 -20.35 11.84
C ALA A 289 -11.49 -19.57 11.21
N LEU A 290 -11.21 -18.89 10.12
CA LEU A 290 -12.18 -18.16 9.30
C LEU A 290 -12.25 -18.82 7.93
N ALA A 291 -13.42 -19.35 7.57
CA ALA A 291 -13.73 -19.86 6.25
C ALA A 291 -14.39 -18.73 5.45
N ARG A 292 -13.66 -18.13 4.52
CA ARG A 292 -14.13 -16.99 3.73
C ARG A 292 -15.26 -17.40 2.80
N ASN A 293 -16.44 -16.77 2.92
CA ASN A 293 -17.70 -17.16 2.29
C ASN A 293 -18.11 -18.62 2.62
N GLY A 294 -17.74 -19.11 3.78
CA GLY A 294 -17.91 -20.51 4.19
C GLY A 294 -19.37 -20.97 4.24
N ALA A 295 -20.32 -20.06 4.38
CA ALA A 295 -21.75 -20.37 4.33
C ALA A 295 -22.21 -20.88 2.94
N LEU A 296 -21.41 -20.65 1.91
CA LEU A 296 -21.67 -21.07 0.52
C LEU A 296 -20.91 -22.33 0.14
N TRP A 297 -20.12 -22.91 1.06
CA TRP A 297 -19.29 -24.05 0.76
C TRP A 297 -20.09 -25.37 0.78
N PRO A 298 -19.72 -26.36 -0.04
CA PRO A 298 -20.21 -27.72 0.07
C PRO A 298 -19.91 -28.30 1.47
N GLU A 299 -20.75 -29.22 1.92
CA GLU A 299 -20.65 -29.80 3.28
C GLU A 299 -19.35 -30.58 3.48
N ASP A 300 -18.90 -31.30 2.46
CA ASP A 300 -17.66 -32.08 2.47
C ASP A 300 -16.42 -31.15 2.55
N VAL A 301 -16.41 -30.02 1.84
CA VAL A 301 -15.37 -29.00 1.93
C VAL A 301 -15.35 -28.37 3.33
N LEU A 302 -16.52 -28.02 3.89
CA LEU A 302 -16.62 -27.48 5.24
C LEU A 302 -16.11 -28.50 6.27
N ARG A 303 -16.44 -29.78 6.10
CA ARG A 303 -15.97 -30.85 6.98
C ARG A 303 -14.44 -30.95 6.97
N THR A 304 -13.80 -30.93 5.82
CA THR A 304 -12.33 -30.94 5.71
C THR A 304 -11.68 -29.69 6.28
N ALA A 305 -12.31 -28.50 6.17
CA ALA A 305 -11.85 -27.27 6.82
C ALA A 305 -11.94 -27.35 8.35
N CYS A 306 -13.00 -27.95 8.88
CA CYS A 306 -13.13 -28.24 10.30
C CYS A 306 -12.03 -29.20 10.76
N GLN A 307 -11.77 -30.26 10.00
CA GLN A 307 -10.66 -31.20 10.26
C GLN A 307 -9.31 -30.46 10.26
N MET A 308 -9.06 -29.64 9.28
CA MET A 308 -7.83 -28.84 9.20
C MET A 308 -7.68 -27.91 10.42
N THR A 309 -8.78 -27.28 10.85
CA THR A 309 -8.80 -26.43 12.05
C THR A 309 -8.47 -27.25 13.32
N ALA A 310 -9.09 -28.42 13.49
CA ALA A 310 -8.86 -29.31 14.63
C ALA A 310 -7.42 -29.82 14.71
N SER A 311 -6.77 -30.06 13.56
CA SER A 311 -5.39 -30.52 13.48
C SER A 311 -4.35 -29.53 14.04
N TYR A 312 -4.73 -28.25 14.17
CA TYR A 312 -3.92 -27.22 14.80
C TYR A 312 -4.25 -26.98 16.28
N ALA A 313 -5.14 -27.79 16.88
CA ALA A 313 -5.45 -27.77 18.31
C ALA A 313 -4.66 -28.86 19.04
N PRO A 314 -3.56 -28.56 19.77
CA PRO A 314 -2.72 -29.61 20.38
C PRO A 314 -3.47 -30.56 21.31
N LYS A 315 -4.47 -30.03 22.07
CA LYS A 315 -5.30 -30.85 22.96
C LYS A 315 -6.21 -31.79 22.18
N ALA A 316 -6.74 -31.34 21.03
CA ALA A 316 -7.55 -32.20 20.16
C ALA A 316 -6.71 -33.35 19.57
N VAL A 317 -5.54 -33.03 19.05
CA VAL A 317 -4.61 -34.03 18.51
C VAL A 317 -4.22 -35.08 19.56
N ALA A 318 -4.05 -34.67 20.81
CA ALA A 318 -3.70 -35.56 21.91
C ALA A 318 -4.84 -36.54 22.28
N THR A 319 -6.09 -36.32 21.90
CA THR A 319 -7.20 -37.25 22.15
C THR A 319 -7.13 -38.52 21.33
N GLY A 320 -6.49 -38.45 20.13
CA GLY A 320 -6.38 -39.56 19.19
C GLY A 320 -7.70 -40.00 18.55
N GLY A 321 -8.79 -39.29 18.80
CA GLY A 321 -10.13 -39.59 18.27
C GLY A 321 -10.79 -38.42 17.61
N ASP A 322 -12.07 -38.58 17.23
CA ASP A 322 -12.87 -37.52 16.69
C ASP A 322 -13.19 -36.43 17.72
N VAL A 323 -13.20 -35.19 17.26
CA VAL A 323 -13.51 -34.00 18.05
C VAL A 323 -14.59 -33.17 17.38
N PHE A 324 -15.25 -32.29 18.11
CA PHE A 324 -16.26 -31.40 17.54
C PHE A 324 -15.70 -30.03 17.28
N VAL A 325 -15.91 -29.54 16.04
CA VAL A 325 -15.65 -28.15 15.63
C VAL A 325 -16.99 -27.47 15.39
N ARG A 326 -17.20 -26.34 16.01
CA ARG A 326 -18.37 -25.48 15.83
C ARG A 326 -18.11 -24.52 14.68
N ALA A 327 -18.92 -24.60 13.63
CA ALA A 327 -18.98 -23.66 12.53
C ALA A 327 -20.12 -22.67 12.82
N ARG A 328 -19.81 -21.38 12.95
CA ARG A 328 -20.75 -20.34 13.37
C ARG A 328 -20.85 -19.22 12.33
N ARG A 329 -22.09 -18.76 12.03
CA ARG A 329 -22.41 -17.56 11.26
C ARG A 329 -23.41 -16.72 12.05
N GLY A 330 -22.98 -15.58 12.59
CA GLY A 330 -23.82 -14.80 13.52
C GLY A 330 -24.26 -15.60 14.72
N GLU A 331 -25.57 -15.80 14.89
CA GLU A 331 -26.13 -16.62 15.99
C GLU A 331 -26.32 -18.10 15.59
N GLU A 332 -26.32 -18.41 14.30
CA GLU A 332 -26.47 -19.77 13.80
C GLU A 332 -25.17 -20.56 13.92
N PHE A 333 -25.25 -21.85 14.26
CA PHE A 333 -24.10 -22.72 14.30
C PHE A 333 -24.44 -24.18 14.01
N THR A 334 -23.42 -24.89 13.54
CA THR A 334 -23.46 -26.35 13.35
C THR A 334 -22.21 -26.96 13.96
N ASP A 335 -22.37 -28.07 14.69
CA ASP A 335 -21.26 -28.83 15.26
C ASP A 335 -20.90 -30.00 14.32
N VAL A 336 -19.65 -30.00 13.84
CA VAL A 336 -19.13 -31.00 12.90
C VAL A 336 -18.14 -31.91 13.61
N SER A 337 -18.39 -33.23 13.60
CA SER A 337 -17.46 -34.23 14.13
C SER A 337 -16.40 -34.56 13.09
N VAL A 338 -15.12 -34.42 13.44
CA VAL A 338 -13.98 -34.60 12.54
C VAL A 338 -12.78 -35.25 13.24
N PRO A 339 -11.97 -36.02 12.48
CA PRO A 339 -10.69 -36.51 13.00
C PRO A 339 -9.68 -35.34 13.11
N THR A 340 -8.58 -35.56 13.82
CA THR A 340 -7.57 -34.53 14.10
C THR A 340 -6.34 -34.61 13.19
N GLN A 341 -6.34 -35.51 12.23
CA GLN A 341 -5.26 -35.65 11.23
C GLN A 341 -5.29 -34.51 10.23
N ARG A 342 -4.13 -33.99 9.83
CA ARG A 342 -4.04 -32.96 8.80
C ARG A 342 -4.44 -33.53 7.44
N CYS A 343 -5.12 -32.69 6.65
CA CYS A 343 -5.49 -32.98 5.27
C CYS A 343 -4.75 -32.01 4.31
N GLU A 344 -3.41 -31.98 4.40
CA GLU A 344 -2.55 -31.08 3.61
C GLU A 344 -2.62 -31.36 2.11
N ASP A 345 -3.01 -32.58 1.69
CA ASP A 345 -3.24 -32.92 0.30
C ASP A 345 -4.42 -32.13 -0.32
N LEU A 346 -5.39 -31.75 0.50
CA LEU A 346 -6.55 -30.98 0.08
C LEU A 346 -6.36 -29.47 0.30
N TRP A 347 -5.72 -29.09 1.42
CA TRP A 347 -5.53 -27.70 1.83
C TRP A 347 -4.06 -27.32 1.74
N ASN A 348 -3.70 -26.57 0.75
CA ASN A 348 -2.30 -26.20 0.50
C ASN A 348 -2.10 -24.69 0.30
N GLU A 349 -0.86 -24.33 0.27
CA GLU A 349 -0.38 -22.98 -0.05
C GLU A 349 0.72 -23.17 -1.13
N PRO A 350 0.48 -22.80 -2.41
CA PRO A 350 1.46 -22.95 -3.48
C PRO A 350 2.79 -22.28 -3.15
N ALA A 351 3.90 -22.86 -3.56
CA ALA A 351 5.23 -22.30 -3.34
C ALA A 351 5.43 -21.00 -4.12
N TRP A 352 6.27 -20.09 -3.58
CA TRP A 352 6.56 -18.82 -4.25
C TRP A 352 7.09 -19.00 -5.69
N ASP A 353 7.94 -19.99 -5.94
CA ASP A 353 8.54 -20.17 -7.26
C ASP A 353 7.52 -20.59 -8.34
N GLU A 354 6.48 -21.30 -7.97
CA GLU A 354 5.34 -21.60 -8.84
C GLU A 354 4.59 -20.31 -9.21
N ILE A 355 4.20 -19.54 -8.20
CA ILE A 355 3.47 -18.27 -8.38
C ILE A 355 4.31 -17.26 -9.17
N LYS A 356 5.60 -17.15 -8.90
CA LYS A 356 6.50 -16.23 -9.61
C LYS A 356 6.57 -16.55 -11.12
N GLY A 357 6.50 -17.83 -11.49
CA GLY A 357 6.41 -18.25 -12.89
C GLY A 357 5.16 -17.68 -13.57
N VAL A 358 4.01 -17.83 -12.92
CA VAL A 358 2.71 -17.34 -13.42
C VAL A 358 2.71 -15.80 -13.54
N ILE A 359 3.15 -15.09 -12.49
CA ILE A 359 3.24 -13.59 -12.51
C ILE A 359 4.09 -13.10 -13.69
N ARG A 360 5.21 -13.77 -13.95
CA ARG A 360 6.11 -13.40 -15.04
C ARG A 360 5.51 -13.69 -16.42
N ALA A 361 4.77 -14.79 -16.57
CA ALA A 361 4.09 -15.13 -17.82
C ALA A 361 3.00 -14.08 -18.11
N GLU A 362 2.12 -13.80 -17.15
CA GLU A 362 1.10 -12.75 -17.27
C GLU A 362 1.70 -11.38 -17.61
N ALA A 363 2.80 -10.99 -16.96
CA ALA A 363 3.47 -9.73 -17.24
C ALA A 363 4.01 -9.65 -18.69
N ARG A 364 4.55 -10.74 -19.24
CA ARG A 364 5.03 -10.81 -20.64
C ARG A 364 3.89 -10.69 -21.63
N GLU A 365 2.80 -11.41 -21.40
CA GLU A 365 1.61 -11.37 -22.26
C GLU A 365 1.01 -9.95 -22.31
N ARG A 366 0.89 -9.30 -21.14
CA ARG A 366 0.40 -7.93 -21.08
C ARG A 366 1.33 -6.94 -21.78
N GLN A 367 2.64 -7.07 -21.60
CA GLN A 367 3.62 -6.22 -22.29
C GLN A 367 3.52 -6.39 -23.80
N ALA A 368 3.43 -7.64 -24.29
CA ALA A 368 3.25 -7.92 -25.71
C ALA A 368 1.96 -7.30 -26.27
N ALA A 369 0.85 -7.42 -25.51
CA ALA A 369 -0.43 -6.80 -25.91
C ALA A 369 -0.35 -5.27 -25.95
N GLN A 370 0.31 -4.66 -24.98
CA GLN A 370 0.51 -3.19 -24.95
C GLN A 370 1.39 -2.72 -26.12
N ASP A 371 2.45 -3.44 -26.42
CA ASP A 371 3.35 -3.10 -27.53
C ASP A 371 2.65 -3.25 -28.88
N ALA A 372 1.83 -4.29 -29.07
CA ALA A 372 0.99 -4.46 -30.23
C ALA A 372 -0.05 -3.34 -30.39
N ALA A 373 -0.72 -2.94 -29.29
CA ALA A 373 -1.67 -1.83 -29.29
C ALA A 373 -1.01 -0.47 -29.64
N LYS A 374 0.19 -0.22 -29.11
CA LYS A 374 0.97 0.97 -29.45
C LYS A 374 1.40 0.99 -30.92
N ALA A 375 1.81 -0.15 -31.46
CA ALA A 375 2.17 -0.29 -32.88
C ALA A 375 0.96 0.00 -33.79
N ALA A 376 -0.19 -0.60 -33.47
CA ALA A 376 -1.44 -0.37 -34.21
C ALA A 376 -1.90 1.10 -34.16
N ALA A 377 -1.82 1.73 -32.97
CA ALA A 377 -2.16 3.15 -32.82
C ALA A 377 -1.22 4.07 -33.61
N ARG A 378 0.08 3.71 -33.69
CA ARG A 378 1.06 4.46 -34.49
C ARG A 378 0.76 4.33 -36.00
N GLU A 379 0.42 3.13 -36.44
CA GLU A 379 0.08 2.87 -37.84
C GLU A 379 -1.19 3.62 -38.24
N ALA A 380 -2.23 3.55 -37.42
CA ALA A 380 -3.47 4.29 -37.66
C ALA A 380 -3.24 5.83 -37.73
N ARG A 381 -2.33 6.35 -36.89
CA ARG A 381 -1.96 7.75 -36.92
C ARG A 381 -1.24 8.13 -38.23
N TYR A 382 -0.29 7.33 -38.69
CA TYR A 382 0.40 7.52 -39.94
C TYR A 382 -0.56 7.48 -41.14
N GLU A 383 -1.55 6.60 -41.09
CA GLU A 383 -2.57 6.45 -42.14
C GLU A 383 -3.49 7.68 -42.18
N ALA A 384 -3.90 8.19 -41.02
CA ALA A 384 -4.68 9.43 -40.89
C ALA A 384 -3.91 10.64 -41.41
N GLU A 385 -2.65 10.82 -41.03
CA GLU A 385 -1.78 11.90 -41.51
C GLU A 385 -1.57 11.84 -43.04
N ARG A 386 -1.45 10.62 -43.62
CA ARG A 386 -1.37 10.46 -45.10
C ARG A 386 -2.67 10.83 -45.81
N LEU A 387 -3.82 10.49 -45.22
CA LEU A 387 -5.13 10.84 -45.81
C LEU A 387 -5.41 12.33 -45.74
N GLU A 388 -4.96 13.02 -44.70
CA GLU A 388 -5.05 14.48 -44.57
C GLU A 388 -4.13 15.17 -45.60
N ALA A 389 -2.87 14.75 -45.72
CA ALA A 389 -1.93 15.31 -46.70
C ALA A 389 -2.38 15.09 -48.17
N GLY A 390 -3.01 13.93 -48.48
CA GLY A 390 -3.55 13.67 -49.81
C GLY A 390 -4.82 14.45 -50.16
N ARG A 391 -5.49 15.10 -49.18
CA ARG A 391 -6.62 16.01 -49.42
C ARG A 391 -6.20 17.46 -49.69
N GLU A 392 -5.02 17.86 -49.24
CA GLU A 392 -4.47 19.18 -49.50
C GLU A 392 -3.85 19.29 -50.91
N ASP A 393 -3.49 18.17 -51.53
CA ASP A 393 -2.87 18.11 -52.87
C ASP A 393 -3.87 17.96 -54.05
N ASP A 394 -5.21 18.01 -53.83
CA ASP A 394 -6.21 18.02 -54.91
C ASP A 394 -6.75 19.44 -55.19
N PRO A 395 -6.13 20.20 -56.09
CA PRO A 395 -6.52 21.60 -56.44
C PRO A 395 -7.71 21.65 -57.39
N THR A 396 -8.46 20.55 -57.64
CA THR A 396 -9.56 20.52 -58.64
C THR A 396 -10.93 20.55 -57.98
N GLY A 397 -11.18 21.56 -57.14
CA GLY A 397 -12.49 21.85 -56.52
C GLY A 397 -12.91 23.29 -56.77
N ALA A 398 -12.97 23.75 -58.04
CA ALA A 398 -13.62 25.00 -58.42
C ALA A 398 -14.46 24.79 -59.67
#